data_63798c7f46982c7a4879bd2ac6effce1
#
_entry.id   63798c7f46982c7a4879bd2ac6effce1
#
_cell.length_a   1.000
_cell.length_b   1.000
_cell.length_c   1.000
_cell.angle_alpha   90.00
_cell.angle_beta   90.00
_cell.angle_gamma   90.00
#
_symmetry.space_group_name_H-M   'P 1'
#
loop_
_entity.id
_entity.type
_entity.pdbx_description
1 polymer ?
#
loop_
_entity_poly.entity_id
_entity_poly.type
_entity_poly.pdbx_seq_one_letter_code
_entity_poly.pdbx_strand_id
1 'polypeptide(L)'
;AYYRDQGHLSETDRGGYNFDHPEALETDLLLVHLQTLASGDSVEMPAYDFETHTRKDPPGATLVPRSVVIVEGVLVLAEEALRGQLDVKIFVEAAPDVRLSRRLVRDQRERGRDTESVIRQYEATVRPMHDQFVEPSRAFADVIYPGDRAGGAGIDFLVAPQQIDSSSPFPIAAAEHVRELPAPSPPT
;
A
#
# COMPACT_ATOMS: atom_id res chain seq x y z
N ALA A 1 -0.24 9.21 -1.18
CA ALA A 1 -1.29 8.23 -1.54
C ALA A 1 -1.95 8.65 -2.84
N TYR A 2 -2.29 7.68 -3.70
CA TYR A 2 -2.81 7.91 -5.05
C TYR A 2 -4.35 7.82 -5.10
N TYR A 3 -5.06 8.23 -4.05
CA TYR A 3 -6.51 8.38 -4.13
C TYR A 3 -6.88 9.55 -5.05
N ARG A 4 -7.99 9.39 -5.80
CA ARG A 4 -8.58 10.49 -6.57
C ARG A 4 -9.05 11.58 -5.63
N ASP A 5 -8.90 12.82 -6.07
CA ASP A 5 -9.43 13.96 -5.31
C ASP A 5 -10.97 13.96 -5.34
N GLN A 6 -11.57 13.98 -4.15
CA GLN A 6 -13.02 14.07 -3.96
C GLN A 6 -13.47 15.46 -3.49
N GLY A 7 -12.61 16.47 -3.63
CA GLY A 7 -12.91 17.85 -3.21
C GLY A 7 -14.14 18.46 -3.88
N HIS A 8 -14.56 17.92 -5.03
CA HIS A 8 -15.76 18.33 -5.75
C HIS A 8 -17.07 17.82 -5.12
N LEU A 9 -17.02 16.82 -4.24
CA LEU A 9 -18.17 16.27 -3.53
C LEU A 9 -18.44 17.03 -2.22
N SER A 10 -19.69 17.02 -1.77
CA SER A 10 -20.02 17.47 -0.42
C SER A 10 -19.37 16.57 0.65
N GLU A 11 -19.18 17.09 1.86
CA GLU A 11 -18.61 16.31 2.97
C GLU A 11 -19.42 15.03 3.27
N THR A 12 -20.74 15.13 3.19
CA THR A 12 -21.65 13.98 3.38
C THR A 12 -21.46 12.92 2.30
N ASP A 13 -21.38 13.35 1.03
CA ASP A 13 -21.20 12.42 -0.11
C ASP A 13 -19.82 11.76 -0.06
N ARG A 14 -18.77 12.49 0.34
CA ARG A 14 -17.44 11.93 0.57
C ARG A 14 -17.43 10.88 1.67
N GLY A 15 -18.17 11.11 2.75
CA GLY A 15 -18.30 10.13 3.84
C GLY A 15 -18.93 8.81 3.41
N GLY A 16 -19.77 8.82 2.37
CA GLY A 16 -20.39 7.63 1.77
C GLY A 16 -19.61 7.01 0.61
N TYR A 17 -18.52 7.62 0.16
CA TYR A 17 -17.74 7.13 -0.98
C TYR A 17 -16.98 5.84 -0.65
N ASN A 18 -16.99 4.90 -1.61
CA ASN A 18 -16.29 3.61 -1.43
C ASN A 18 -14.80 3.74 -1.79
N PHE A 19 -13.97 4.09 -0.82
CA PHE A 19 -12.53 4.22 -0.99
C PHE A 19 -11.78 2.88 -1.15
N ASP A 20 -12.46 1.77 -0.94
CA ASP A 20 -11.89 0.43 -1.11
C ASP A 20 -12.11 -0.13 -2.53
N HIS A 21 -12.86 0.57 -3.39
CA HIS A 21 -13.06 0.22 -4.79
C HIS A 21 -11.86 0.67 -5.64
N PRO A 22 -11.42 -0.11 -6.66
CA PRO A 22 -10.30 0.29 -7.54
C PRO A 22 -10.44 1.67 -8.17
N GLU A 23 -11.65 2.07 -8.55
CA GLU A 23 -11.93 3.39 -9.11
C GLU A 23 -11.62 4.57 -8.17
N ALA A 24 -11.49 4.32 -6.87
CA ALA A 24 -11.07 5.35 -5.92
C ALA A 24 -9.60 5.76 -6.10
N LEU A 25 -8.81 4.95 -6.80
CA LEU A 25 -7.39 5.21 -7.04
C LEU A 25 -7.17 5.86 -8.41
N GLU A 26 -6.19 6.73 -8.47
CA GLU A 26 -5.68 7.32 -9.71
C GLU A 26 -4.50 6.47 -10.21
N THR A 27 -4.83 5.26 -10.66
CA THR A 27 -3.87 4.25 -11.10
C THR A 27 -3.05 4.75 -12.29
N ASP A 28 -3.66 5.50 -13.21
CA ASP A 28 -2.96 6.07 -14.37
C ASP A 28 -1.82 7.01 -13.93
N LEU A 29 -2.06 7.85 -12.92
CA LEU A 29 -1.01 8.72 -12.38
C LEU A 29 0.11 7.92 -11.72
N LEU A 30 -0.23 6.86 -10.98
CA LEU A 30 0.78 5.97 -10.39
C LEU A 30 1.62 5.29 -11.46
N LEU A 31 1.02 4.81 -12.55
CA LEU A 31 1.72 4.22 -13.68
C LEU A 31 2.69 5.20 -14.34
N VAL A 32 2.23 6.43 -14.61
CA VAL A 32 3.10 7.49 -15.15
C VAL A 32 4.29 7.75 -14.23
N HIS A 33 4.05 7.84 -12.92
CA HIS A 33 5.13 8.08 -11.96
C HIS A 33 6.13 6.92 -11.89
N LEU A 34 5.67 5.67 -11.95
CA LEU A 34 6.57 4.50 -11.97
C LEU A 34 7.43 4.49 -13.25
N GLN A 35 6.85 4.78 -14.40
CA GLN A 35 7.58 4.88 -15.68
C GLN A 35 8.59 6.02 -15.66
N THR A 36 8.22 7.17 -15.10
CA THR A 36 9.12 8.33 -14.96
C THR A 36 10.32 8.01 -14.06
N LEU A 37 10.07 7.37 -12.90
CA LEU A 37 11.15 6.92 -12.01
C LEU A 37 12.04 5.87 -12.67
N ALA A 38 11.47 4.93 -13.43
CA ALA A 38 12.23 3.93 -14.17
C ALA A 38 13.10 4.55 -15.29
N SER A 39 12.67 5.69 -15.85
CA SER A 39 13.44 6.45 -16.85
C SER A 39 14.57 7.29 -16.24
N GLY A 40 14.66 7.38 -14.91
CA GLY A 40 15.69 8.14 -14.20
C GLY A 40 15.28 9.56 -13.81
N ASP A 41 14.02 9.92 -13.98
CA ASP A 41 13.48 11.23 -13.64
C ASP A 41 12.72 11.22 -12.31
N SER A 42 12.71 12.35 -11.60
CA SER A 42 12.01 12.51 -10.34
C SER A 42 10.53 12.81 -10.54
N VAL A 43 9.68 12.44 -9.56
CA VAL A 43 8.26 12.72 -9.56
C VAL A 43 7.81 13.38 -8.25
N GLU A 44 6.78 14.20 -8.31
CA GLU A 44 6.11 14.75 -7.12
C GLU A 44 4.96 13.85 -6.71
N MET A 45 5.11 13.16 -5.58
CA MET A 45 4.08 12.25 -5.07
C MET A 45 2.86 13.05 -4.59
N PRO A 46 1.63 12.68 -4.97
CA PRO A 46 0.44 13.37 -4.45
C PRO A 46 0.33 13.20 -2.94
N ALA A 47 0.08 14.31 -2.23
CA ALA A 47 -0.33 14.30 -0.84
C ALA A 47 -1.84 14.14 -0.72
N TYR A 48 -2.31 13.39 0.28
CA TYR A 48 -3.73 13.11 0.48
C TYR A 48 -4.09 13.27 1.97
N ASP A 49 -5.20 13.92 2.21
CA ASP A 49 -5.78 14.06 3.53
C ASP A 49 -6.85 13.00 3.76
N PHE A 50 -6.61 12.11 4.73
CA PHE A 50 -7.53 11.02 5.04
C PHE A 50 -8.69 11.44 5.94
N GLU A 51 -8.64 12.63 6.55
CA GLU A 51 -9.75 13.16 7.34
C GLU A 51 -10.78 13.84 6.44
N THR A 52 -10.29 14.66 5.51
CA THR A 52 -11.15 15.42 4.59
C THR A 52 -11.44 14.67 3.29
N HIS A 53 -10.75 13.57 3.02
CA HIS A 53 -10.82 12.80 1.77
C HIS A 53 -10.52 13.62 0.53
N THR A 54 -9.51 14.49 0.60
CA THR A 54 -9.11 15.40 -0.49
C THR A 54 -7.61 15.32 -0.73
N ARG A 55 -7.18 15.76 -1.90
CA ARG A 55 -5.77 16.02 -2.17
C ARG A 55 -5.30 17.29 -1.49
N LYS A 56 -4.04 17.29 -1.05
CA LYS A 56 -3.39 18.47 -0.49
C LYS A 56 -2.62 19.24 -1.56
N ASP A 57 -2.60 20.55 -1.42
CA ASP A 57 -1.72 21.46 -2.14
C ASP A 57 -0.86 22.21 -1.10
N PRO A 58 0.48 22.20 -1.21
CA PRO A 58 1.28 21.62 -2.29
C PRO A 58 1.30 20.08 -2.29
N PRO A 59 1.79 19.46 -3.38
CA PRO A 59 2.04 18.03 -3.44
C PRO A 59 2.93 17.52 -2.31
N GLY A 60 3.00 16.22 -2.14
CA GLY A 60 3.85 15.57 -1.14
C GLY A 60 5.34 15.61 -1.48
N ALA A 61 6.08 14.63 -0.99
CA ALA A 61 7.51 14.56 -1.21
C ALA A 61 7.87 14.31 -2.68
N THR A 62 8.94 14.93 -3.15
CA THR A 62 9.60 14.56 -4.40
C THR A 62 10.29 13.21 -4.23
N LEU A 63 9.94 12.24 -5.05
CA LEU A 63 10.63 10.97 -5.14
C LEU A 63 11.70 11.04 -6.22
N VAL A 64 12.92 10.70 -5.85
CA VAL A 64 14.03 10.57 -6.82
C VAL A 64 14.21 9.11 -7.20
N PRO A 65 14.69 8.81 -8.43
CA PRO A 65 14.95 7.45 -8.89
C PRO A 65 15.88 6.69 -7.94
N ARG A 66 15.57 5.40 -7.75
CA ARG A 66 16.37 4.47 -6.94
C ARG A 66 16.42 3.11 -7.63
N SER A 67 17.44 2.32 -7.30
CA SER A 67 17.60 0.95 -7.82
C SER A 67 16.45 0.03 -7.41
N VAL A 68 15.78 0.31 -6.28
CA VAL A 68 14.61 -0.43 -5.80
C VAL A 68 13.49 0.57 -5.52
N VAL A 69 12.32 0.31 -6.07
CA VAL A 69 11.07 1.04 -5.79
C VAL A 69 10.07 0.06 -5.22
N ILE A 70 9.56 0.36 -4.02
CA ILE A 70 8.51 -0.46 -3.38
C ILE A 70 7.18 0.25 -3.55
N VAL A 71 6.23 -0.45 -4.18
CA VAL A 71 4.84 -0.03 -4.31
C VAL A 71 4.00 -0.83 -3.33
N GLU A 72 3.36 -0.16 -2.39
CA GLU A 72 2.50 -0.81 -1.40
C GLU A 72 1.05 -0.34 -1.51
N GLY A 73 0.11 -1.27 -1.33
CA GLY A 73 -1.32 -0.99 -1.31
C GLY A 73 -2.15 -2.25 -1.54
N VAL A 74 -3.34 -2.27 -0.95
CA VAL A 74 -4.22 -3.46 -1.00
C VAL A 74 -4.70 -3.81 -2.41
N LEU A 75 -4.75 -2.84 -3.32
CA LEU A 75 -5.23 -3.01 -4.70
C LEU A 75 -4.10 -3.09 -5.74
N VAL A 76 -2.84 -3.02 -5.34
CA VAL A 76 -1.70 -2.99 -6.28
C VAL A 76 -1.68 -4.19 -7.20
N LEU A 77 -1.97 -5.38 -6.68
CA LEU A 77 -2.02 -6.60 -7.47
C LEU A 77 -3.36 -6.84 -8.17
N ALA A 78 -4.40 -6.08 -7.86
CA ALA A 78 -5.69 -6.17 -8.54
C ALA A 78 -5.64 -5.56 -9.95
N GLU A 79 -4.80 -4.54 -10.15
CA GLU A 79 -4.68 -3.79 -11.39
C GLU A 79 -3.66 -4.43 -12.36
N GLU A 80 -4.12 -4.89 -13.52
CA GLU A 80 -3.27 -5.56 -14.50
C GLU A 80 -2.11 -4.69 -14.99
N ALA A 81 -2.38 -3.43 -15.28
CA ALA A 81 -1.38 -2.48 -15.75
C ALA A 81 -0.27 -2.24 -14.71
N LEU A 82 -0.63 -2.18 -13.40
CA LEU A 82 0.37 -2.09 -12.32
C LEU A 82 1.18 -3.38 -12.21
N ARG A 83 0.53 -4.54 -12.23
CA ARG A 83 1.25 -5.83 -12.20
C ARG A 83 2.32 -5.93 -13.28
N GLY A 84 2.04 -5.38 -14.47
CA GLY A 84 2.99 -5.36 -15.59
C GLY A 84 4.23 -4.50 -15.37
N GLN A 85 4.23 -3.62 -14.36
CA GLN A 85 5.37 -2.77 -14.00
C GLN A 85 6.20 -3.34 -12.83
N LEU A 86 5.76 -4.44 -12.22
CA LEU A 86 6.38 -5.00 -11.02
C LEU A 86 7.23 -6.22 -11.38
N ASP A 87 8.51 -6.19 -11.02
CA ASP A 87 9.43 -7.32 -11.18
C ASP A 87 9.13 -8.44 -10.17
N VAL A 88 8.74 -8.08 -8.95
CA VAL A 88 8.38 -9.01 -7.87
C VAL A 88 7.06 -8.60 -7.26
N LYS A 89 6.15 -9.55 -7.14
CA LYS A 89 4.81 -9.39 -6.61
C LYS A 89 4.63 -10.19 -5.33
N ILE A 90 4.36 -9.50 -4.23
CA ILE A 90 4.21 -10.12 -2.91
C ILE A 90 2.79 -9.88 -2.40
N PHE A 91 2.08 -10.95 -2.09
CA PHE A 91 0.79 -10.89 -1.41
C PHE A 91 0.98 -11.16 0.09
N VAL A 92 0.61 -10.19 0.92
CA VAL A 92 0.66 -10.33 2.37
C VAL A 92 -0.69 -10.86 2.85
N GLU A 93 -0.72 -12.13 3.24
CA GLU A 93 -1.94 -12.80 3.71
C GLU A 93 -2.17 -12.56 5.19
N ALA A 94 -3.39 -12.22 5.57
CA ALA A 94 -3.82 -12.16 6.97
C ALA A 94 -5.28 -12.61 7.10
N ALA A 95 -5.59 -13.35 8.16
CA ALA A 95 -6.95 -13.79 8.44
C ALA A 95 -7.91 -12.59 8.61
N PRO A 96 -9.21 -12.72 8.24
CA PRO A 96 -10.17 -11.61 8.29
C PRO A 96 -10.31 -10.95 9.67
N ASP A 97 -10.28 -11.74 10.74
CA ASP A 97 -10.32 -11.28 12.13
C ASP A 97 -9.07 -10.49 12.53
N VAL A 98 -7.90 -10.93 12.07
CA VAL A 98 -6.63 -10.21 12.26
C VAL A 98 -6.64 -8.87 11.52
N ARG A 99 -7.15 -8.86 10.28
CA ARG A 99 -7.29 -7.62 9.49
C ARG A 99 -8.22 -6.62 10.18
N LEU A 100 -9.38 -7.09 10.65
CA LEU A 100 -10.34 -6.26 11.37
C LEU A 100 -9.77 -5.72 12.68
N SER A 101 -9.14 -6.58 13.49
CA SER A 101 -8.50 -6.18 14.75
C SER A 101 -7.46 -5.07 14.54
N ARG A 102 -6.56 -5.24 13.55
CA ARG A 102 -5.53 -4.25 13.22
C ARG A 102 -6.13 -2.94 12.74
N ARG A 103 -7.19 -3.01 11.92
CA ARG A 103 -7.92 -1.83 11.45
C ARG A 103 -8.56 -1.07 12.60
N LEU A 104 -9.23 -1.76 13.53
CA LEU A 104 -9.83 -1.15 14.71
C LEU A 104 -8.80 -0.36 15.52
N VAL A 105 -7.68 -1.00 15.86
CA VAL A 105 -6.61 -0.35 16.63
C VAL A 105 -6.05 0.87 15.91
N ARG A 106 -5.77 0.76 14.62
CA ARG A 106 -5.23 1.86 13.82
C ARG A 106 -6.23 3.02 13.72
N ASP A 107 -7.46 2.75 13.30
CA ASP A 107 -8.47 3.78 13.02
C ASP A 107 -8.89 4.52 14.30
N GLN A 108 -8.87 3.86 15.46
CA GLN A 108 -9.05 4.51 16.75
C GLN A 108 -7.87 5.42 17.12
N ARG A 109 -6.62 4.94 16.97
CA ARG A 109 -5.43 5.67 17.40
C ARG A 109 -5.06 6.83 16.48
N GLU A 110 -5.14 6.61 15.17
CA GLU A 110 -4.59 7.54 14.17
C GLU A 110 -5.67 8.43 13.52
N ARG A 111 -6.95 8.00 13.58
CA ARG A 111 -8.05 8.68 12.89
C ARG A 111 -9.20 9.06 13.81
N GLY A 112 -9.07 8.81 15.12
CA GLY A 112 -10.08 9.18 16.13
C GLY A 112 -11.48 8.57 15.91
N ARG A 113 -11.59 7.46 15.17
CA ARG A 113 -12.87 6.85 14.80
C ARG A 113 -13.42 5.98 15.93
N ASP A 114 -14.72 5.98 16.10
CA ASP A 114 -15.39 5.06 17.02
C ASP A 114 -15.49 3.64 16.44
N THR A 115 -15.52 2.66 17.36
CA THR A 115 -15.54 1.22 17.01
C THR A 115 -16.71 0.85 16.12
N GLU A 116 -17.90 1.37 16.39
CA GLU A 116 -19.12 1.01 15.65
C GLU A 116 -19.05 1.50 14.21
N SER A 117 -18.53 2.72 13.97
CA SER A 117 -18.36 3.26 12.63
C SER A 117 -17.33 2.46 11.81
N VAL A 118 -16.25 1.99 12.45
CA VAL A 118 -15.23 1.17 11.79
C VAL A 118 -15.79 -0.20 11.40
N ILE A 119 -16.54 -0.87 12.30
CA ILE A 119 -17.16 -2.17 12.02
C ILE A 119 -18.19 -2.02 10.89
N ARG A 120 -19.07 -1.03 10.97
CA ARG A 120 -20.10 -0.78 9.95
C ARG A 120 -19.47 -0.55 8.56
N GLN A 121 -18.43 0.24 8.47
CA GLN A 121 -17.71 0.44 7.20
C GLN A 121 -17.01 -0.85 6.74
N TYR A 122 -16.41 -1.61 7.65
CA TYR A 122 -15.74 -2.86 7.31
C TYR A 122 -16.71 -3.85 6.66
N GLU A 123 -17.91 -3.99 7.20
CA GLU A 123 -18.94 -4.89 6.66
C GLU A 123 -19.55 -4.35 5.36
N ALA A 124 -19.76 -3.03 5.27
CA ALA A 124 -20.42 -2.42 4.13
C ALA A 124 -19.54 -2.33 2.88
N THR A 125 -18.25 -2.01 3.01
CA THR A 125 -17.36 -1.77 1.86
C THR A 125 -16.08 -2.59 1.92
N VAL A 126 -15.33 -2.56 3.03
CA VAL A 126 -13.97 -3.10 3.08
C VAL A 126 -13.94 -4.61 2.79
N ARG A 127 -14.78 -5.39 3.48
CA ARG A 127 -14.83 -6.84 3.29
C ARG A 127 -15.34 -7.23 1.90
N PRO A 128 -16.44 -6.68 1.39
CA PRO A 128 -16.90 -6.96 0.02
C PRO A 128 -15.86 -6.62 -1.04
N MET A 129 -15.19 -5.47 -0.92
CA MET A 129 -14.14 -5.07 -1.88
C MET A 129 -12.90 -5.95 -1.77
N HIS A 130 -12.52 -6.36 -0.55
CA HIS A 130 -11.45 -7.33 -0.38
C HIS A 130 -11.77 -8.65 -1.09
N ASP A 131 -12.96 -9.19 -0.88
CA ASP A 131 -13.37 -10.48 -1.45
C ASP A 131 -13.49 -10.41 -2.98
N GLN A 132 -13.87 -9.24 -3.51
CA GLN A 132 -14.06 -9.02 -4.94
C GLN A 132 -12.75 -8.71 -5.70
N PHE A 133 -11.85 -7.93 -5.13
CA PHE A 133 -10.67 -7.40 -5.84
C PHE A 133 -9.35 -7.86 -5.24
N VAL A 134 -9.23 -7.88 -3.91
CA VAL A 134 -7.95 -8.16 -3.25
C VAL A 134 -7.65 -9.65 -3.22
N GLU A 135 -8.58 -10.47 -2.71
CA GLU A 135 -8.38 -11.91 -2.58
C GLU A 135 -8.10 -12.60 -3.95
N PRO A 136 -8.83 -12.30 -5.04
CA PRO A 136 -8.50 -12.86 -6.33
C PRO A 136 -7.11 -12.47 -6.85
N SER A 137 -6.60 -11.31 -6.46
CA SER A 137 -5.29 -10.83 -6.90
C SER A 137 -4.11 -11.63 -6.31
N ARG A 138 -4.37 -12.42 -5.26
CA ARG A 138 -3.43 -13.40 -4.68
C ARG A 138 -2.88 -14.37 -5.73
N ALA A 139 -3.67 -14.71 -6.74
CA ALA A 139 -3.27 -15.62 -7.81
C ALA A 139 -2.13 -15.05 -8.69
N PHE A 140 -1.89 -13.75 -8.65
CA PHE A 140 -0.85 -13.07 -9.44
C PHE A 140 0.45 -12.84 -8.65
N ALA A 141 0.50 -13.24 -7.37
CA ALA A 141 1.67 -13.06 -6.55
C ALA A 141 2.75 -14.11 -6.84
N ASP A 142 4.00 -13.67 -6.90
CA ASP A 142 5.17 -14.53 -6.98
C ASP A 142 5.50 -15.15 -5.59
N VAL A 143 5.17 -14.39 -4.52
CA VAL A 143 5.37 -14.79 -3.12
C VAL A 143 4.12 -14.50 -2.30
N ILE A 144 3.67 -15.45 -1.48
CA ILE A 144 2.64 -15.26 -0.47
C ILE A 144 3.32 -15.21 0.90
N TYR A 145 3.20 -14.08 1.58
CA TYR A 145 3.82 -13.85 2.88
C TYR A 145 2.76 -13.87 4.00
N PRO A 146 2.92 -14.73 5.05
CA PRO A 146 1.99 -14.77 6.17
C PRO A 146 2.16 -13.52 7.05
N GLY A 147 1.26 -12.55 6.90
CA GLY A 147 1.28 -11.27 7.60
C GLY A 147 0.76 -11.32 9.04
N ASP A 148 0.30 -12.47 9.52
CA ASP A 148 -0.13 -12.70 10.92
C ASP A 148 1.05 -12.84 11.88
N ARG A 149 2.24 -13.10 11.37
CA ARG A 149 3.48 -13.23 12.15
C ARG A 149 4.27 -11.93 12.10
N ALA A 150 4.49 -11.32 13.24
CA ALA A 150 5.37 -10.16 13.37
C ALA A 150 6.83 -10.60 13.24
N GLY A 151 7.49 -10.19 12.16
CA GLY A 151 8.91 -10.48 11.92
C GLY A 151 9.19 -11.97 11.66
N GLY A 152 10.25 -12.29 11.01
CA GLY A 152 10.68 -13.66 10.87
C GLY A 152 11.46 -13.93 9.60
N ALA A 153 11.97 -15.17 9.48
CA ALA A 153 12.82 -15.64 8.40
C ALA A 153 12.33 -15.30 6.97
N GLY A 154 11.01 -15.07 6.78
CA GLY A 154 10.46 -14.68 5.49
C GLY A 154 10.81 -13.24 5.09
N ILE A 155 10.80 -12.29 6.05
CA ILE A 155 11.28 -10.92 5.78
C ILE A 155 12.78 -10.94 5.58
N ASP A 156 13.51 -11.67 6.44
CA ASP A 156 14.95 -11.80 6.32
C ASP A 156 15.35 -12.39 4.95
N PHE A 157 14.56 -13.36 4.43
CA PHE A 157 14.76 -13.90 3.08
C PHE A 157 14.51 -12.87 1.98
N LEU A 158 13.46 -12.03 2.11
CA LEU A 158 13.15 -10.99 1.13
C LEU A 158 14.16 -9.83 1.17
N VAL A 159 14.74 -9.57 2.33
CA VAL A 159 15.73 -8.48 2.54
C VAL A 159 17.17 -8.98 2.42
N ALA A 160 17.39 -10.30 2.47
CA ALA A 160 18.73 -10.87 2.30
C ALA A 160 19.31 -10.41 0.94
N PRO A 161 20.58 -9.96 0.92
CA PRO A 161 21.23 -9.60 -0.33
C PRO A 161 21.21 -10.84 -1.24
N GLN A 162 20.37 -10.80 -2.26
CA GLN A 162 20.37 -11.80 -3.31
C GLN A 162 21.75 -11.72 -3.98
N GLN A 163 22.48 -12.80 -4.01
CA GLN A 163 23.66 -12.89 -4.89
C GLN A 163 23.16 -12.89 -6.34
N ILE A 164 23.00 -11.68 -6.88
CA ILE A 164 22.65 -11.52 -8.27
C ILE A 164 23.94 -11.68 -9.04
N ASP A 165 23.93 -12.62 -9.96
CA ASP A 165 24.99 -12.82 -10.92
C ASP A 165 25.33 -11.47 -11.58
N SER A 166 26.59 -11.08 -11.51
CA SER A 166 27.13 -9.82 -12.06
C SER A 166 27.00 -9.70 -13.59
N SER A 167 26.37 -10.66 -14.24
CA SER A 167 26.00 -10.64 -15.67
C SER A 167 24.60 -10.01 -15.92
N SER A 168 23.82 -9.67 -14.89
CA SER A 168 22.54 -8.98 -15.06
C SER A 168 22.77 -7.51 -15.43
N PRO A 169 22.07 -6.98 -16.46
CA PRO A 169 22.21 -5.57 -16.85
C PRO A 169 21.68 -4.57 -15.82
N PHE A 170 21.10 -5.03 -14.70
CA PHE A 170 20.60 -4.22 -13.61
C PHE A 170 21.32 -4.57 -12.29
N PRO A 171 22.39 -3.85 -11.91
CA PRO A 171 23.05 -4.04 -10.62
C PRO A 171 22.11 -3.60 -9.50
N ILE A 172 21.70 -4.53 -8.63
CA ILE A 172 21.01 -4.19 -7.40
C ILE A 172 22.05 -3.62 -6.43
N ALA A 173 21.95 -2.33 -6.13
CA ALA A 173 22.69 -1.73 -5.04
C ALA A 173 22.07 -2.16 -3.71
N ALA A 174 22.89 -2.69 -2.79
CA ALA A 174 22.48 -3.03 -1.44
C ALA A 174 21.85 -1.81 -0.75
N ALA A 175 20.64 -1.99 -0.21
CA ALA A 175 19.94 -0.95 0.55
C ALA A 175 20.63 -0.76 1.91
N GLU A 176 21.55 0.18 2.03
CA GLU A 176 21.95 0.74 3.31
C GLU A 176 20.89 1.76 3.74
N HIS A 177 19.88 1.35 4.43
CA HIS A 177 19.04 2.05 5.41
C HIS A 177 17.74 1.29 5.65
N VAL A 178 17.83 0.20 6.35
CA VAL A 178 16.67 -0.31 7.10
C VAL A 178 16.53 0.60 8.32
N ARG A 179 15.51 1.46 8.36
CA ARG A 179 15.14 2.12 9.62
C ARG A 179 14.64 1.04 10.56
N GLU A 180 15.38 0.78 11.62
CA GLU A 180 14.89 0.00 12.75
C GLU A 180 13.62 0.68 13.29
N LEU A 181 12.51 -0.02 13.22
CA LEU A 181 11.30 0.34 13.95
C LEU A 181 11.59 0.11 15.44
N PRO A 182 11.26 1.04 16.34
CA PRO A 182 11.47 0.86 17.77
C PRO A 182 10.71 -0.39 18.24
N ALA A 183 11.39 -1.21 19.05
CA ALA A 183 10.81 -2.39 19.66
C ALA A 183 9.58 -2.03 20.51
N PRO A 184 8.51 -2.85 20.50
CA PRO A 184 7.36 -2.63 21.37
C PRO A 184 7.82 -2.72 22.82
N SER A 185 7.43 -1.72 23.64
CA SER A 185 7.68 -1.73 25.08
C SER A 185 7.03 -2.95 25.72
N PRO A 186 7.68 -3.61 26.70
CA PRO A 186 7.09 -4.77 27.38
C PRO A 186 5.81 -4.38 28.14
N PRO A 187 4.85 -5.31 28.29
CA PRO A 187 3.65 -5.07 29.07
C PRO A 187 4.00 -4.87 30.55
N THR A 188 3.50 -3.81 31.16
CA THR A 188 3.47 -3.58 32.62
C THR A 188 2.35 -4.38 33.25
#